data_c9548ad4cab973cbecb2b43245f93d0f
#
_entry.id   c9548ad4cab973cbecb2b43245f93d0f
#
_cell.length_a   1.000
_cell.length_b   1.000
_cell.length_c   1.000
_cell.angle_alpha   90.00
_cell.angle_beta   90.00
_cell.angle_gamma   90.00
#
_symmetry.space_group_name_H-M   'P 1'
#
loop_
_entity.id
_entity.type
_entity.pdbx_description
1 polymer ?
#
loop_
_entity_poly.entity_id
_entity_poly.type
_entity_poly.pdbx_seq_one_letter_code
_entity_poly.pdbx_strand_id
1 'polypeptide(L)'
;MRSLFFVLFLISIGQVAEAAPVDLFNVLAERTEAARRPAFDACGEAGKKEFVSSVAESWYLWYEELAQVDPEDFDTAQAYLDALTAPLAPDGRDPGFSYLTDQAADDAQGSTGAYVGFGFSYGFDSQNRFLFSDVLQGGPAGDAKLQRGNEVLAIDMGAGYETIDELSERQATISEIFGGNEAGLERSFRIRQDQSVVEVTLAKRELDTPPLATEPLLLERPGNS
;
A
#
# COMPACT_ATOMS: atom_id res chain seq x y z
N MET A 1 66.86 -38.95 46.38
CA MET A 1 65.84 -39.46 45.49
C MET A 1 64.76 -38.39 45.38
N ARG A 2 64.81 -37.64 44.31
CA ARG A 2 63.84 -36.53 44.01
C ARG A 2 62.83 -37.07 43.07
N SER A 3 61.55 -37.17 43.49
CA SER A 3 60.43 -37.56 42.66
C SER A 3 59.86 -36.33 42.00
N LEU A 4 59.86 -36.32 40.69
CA LEU A 4 59.32 -35.23 39.82
C LEU A 4 57.89 -35.58 39.57
N PHE A 5 56.94 -34.77 40.08
CA PHE A 5 55.53 -34.86 39.73
C PHE A 5 55.30 -34.01 38.47
N PHE A 6 54.95 -34.67 37.37
CA PHE A 6 54.45 -34.03 36.14
C PHE A 6 52.95 -33.79 36.27
N VAL A 7 52.55 -32.54 36.37
CA VAL A 7 51.12 -32.15 36.30
C VAL A 7 50.80 -31.92 34.84
N LEU A 8 49.99 -32.82 34.26
CA LEU A 8 49.44 -32.66 32.94
C LEU A 8 48.23 -31.69 33.00
N PHE A 9 48.38 -30.48 32.46
CA PHE A 9 47.29 -29.53 32.29
C PHE A 9 46.54 -29.89 31.01
N LEU A 10 45.37 -30.55 31.13
CA LEU A 10 44.45 -30.76 30.04
C LEU A 10 43.71 -29.44 29.76
N ILE A 11 44.12 -28.75 28.71
CA ILE A 11 43.37 -27.62 28.14
C ILE A 11 42.17 -28.21 27.43
N SER A 12 40.99 -28.10 28.03
CA SER A 12 39.73 -28.37 27.36
C SER A 12 39.47 -27.25 26.38
N ILE A 13 39.70 -27.50 25.08
CA ILE A 13 39.28 -26.63 24.01
C ILE A 13 37.75 -26.75 23.94
N GLY A 14 37.06 -25.75 24.51
CA GLY A 14 35.61 -25.62 24.34
C GLY A 14 35.29 -25.50 22.85
N GLN A 15 34.59 -26.50 22.34
CA GLN A 15 33.98 -26.39 21.00
C GLN A 15 33.00 -25.22 21.04
N VAL A 16 33.34 -24.13 20.32
CA VAL A 16 32.38 -23.10 19.95
C VAL A 16 31.43 -23.80 18.99
N ALA A 17 30.20 -24.02 19.44
CA ALA A 17 29.14 -24.50 18.57
C ALA A 17 28.94 -23.43 17.50
N GLU A 18 29.40 -23.71 16.29
CA GLU A 18 29.12 -22.94 15.11
C GLU A 18 27.60 -22.99 14.91
N ALA A 19 26.92 -21.85 15.12
CA ALA A 19 25.50 -21.75 14.85
C ALA A 19 25.28 -22.11 13.37
N ALA A 20 24.51 -23.15 13.11
CA ALA A 20 24.17 -23.54 11.76
C ALA A 20 23.57 -22.31 11.03
N PRO A 21 23.95 -22.07 9.76
CA PRO A 21 23.39 -20.96 9.01
C PRO A 21 21.86 -21.11 9.00
N VAL A 22 21.17 -20.07 9.45
CA VAL A 22 19.70 -20.03 9.38
C VAL A 22 19.34 -20.14 7.92
N ASP A 23 18.69 -21.24 7.55
CA ASP A 23 18.23 -21.45 6.18
C ASP A 23 17.02 -20.53 5.94
N LEU A 24 17.35 -19.33 5.50
CA LEU A 24 16.35 -18.27 5.22
C LEU A 24 15.28 -18.73 4.23
N PHE A 25 15.64 -19.63 3.29
CA PHE A 25 14.68 -20.18 2.33
C PHE A 25 13.65 -21.09 2.99
N ASN A 26 14.06 -21.92 3.97
CA ASN A 26 13.12 -22.75 4.71
C ASN A 26 12.24 -21.94 5.65
N VAL A 27 12.77 -20.91 6.31
CA VAL A 27 11.98 -19.99 7.14
C VAL A 27 10.96 -19.22 6.30
N LEU A 28 11.36 -18.76 5.12
CA LEU A 28 10.44 -18.10 4.18
C LEU A 28 9.42 -19.08 3.60
N ALA A 29 9.81 -20.32 3.29
CA ALA A 29 8.89 -21.34 2.80
C ALA A 29 7.86 -21.76 3.85
N GLU A 30 8.25 -21.91 5.11
CA GLU A 30 7.33 -22.20 6.21
C GLU A 30 6.35 -21.06 6.46
N ARG A 31 6.81 -19.80 6.38
CA ARG A 31 5.93 -18.62 6.47
C ARG A 31 4.96 -18.56 5.29
N THR A 32 5.41 -18.84 4.06
CA THR A 32 4.54 -18.90 2.87
C THR A 32 3.50 -20.01 2.95
N GLU A 33 3.84 -21.17 3.50
CA GLU A 33 2.87 -22.25 3.70
C GLU A 33 1.86 -21.94 4.80
N ALA A 34 2.28 -21.30 5.89
CA ALA A 34 1.37 -20.85 6.95
C ALA A 34 0.36 -19.82 6.43
N ALA A 35 0.83 -18.85 5.63
CA ALA A 35 -0.03 -17.86 4.97
C ALA A 35 -0.93 -18.45 3.85
N ARG A 36 -0.57 -19.60 3.29
CA ARG A 36 -1.37 -20.32 2.26
C ARG A 36 -2.40 -21.29 2.82
N ARG A 37 -2.52 -21.41 4.13
CA ARG A 37 -3.52 -22.28 4.77
C ARG A 37 -4.69 -21.49 5.37
N PRO A 38 -5.59 -20.91 4.59
CA PRO A 38 -6.89 -20.59 5.12
C PRO A 38 -7.73 -21.86 5.10
N ALA A 39 -7.92 -22.47 6.26
CA ALA A 39 -9.00 -23.44 6.46
C ALA A 39 -10.31 -22.67 6.75
N PHE A 40 -10.48 -21.46 6.18
CA PHE A 40 -11.61 -20.60 6.51
C PHE A 40 -12.62 -20.58 5.39
N ASP A 41 -13.84 -20.28 5.74
CA ASP A 41 -14.80 -19.72 4.80
C ASP A 41 -14.33 -18.30 4.38
N ALA A 42 -13.36 -18.27 3.46
CA ALA A 42 -12.69 -17.05 3.02
C ALA A 42 -13.64 -16.07 2.29
N CYS A 43 -14.90 -16.45 2.05
CA CYS A 43 -15.87 -15.62 1.34
C CYS A 43 -16.61 -14.62 2.24
N GLY A 44 -16.67 -14.87 3.56
CA GLY A 44 -17.30 -13.96 4.53
C GLY A 44 -16.34 -12.97 5.15
N GLU A 45 -16.85 -11.85 5.70
CA GLU A 45 -16.01 -10.84 6.37
C GLU A 45 -15.21 -11.42 7.55
N ALA A 46 -15.76 -12.37 8.30
CA ALA A 46 -15.03 -13.05 9.37
C ALA A 46 -13.78 -13.77 8.84
N GLY A 47 -13.92 -14.56 7.76
CA GLY A 47 -12.79 -15.25 7.14
C GLY A 47 -11.77 -14.30 6.51
N LYS A 48 -12.22 -13.20 5.92
CA LYS A 48 -11.31 -12.16 5.41
C LYS A 48 -10.51 -11.51 6.54
N LYS A 49 -11.14 -11.19 7.68
CA LYS A 49 -10.46 -10.63 8.86
C LYS A 49 -9.45 -11.60 9.45
N GLU A 50 -9.78 -12.90 9.53
CA GLU A 50 -8.85 -13.95 9.97
C GLU A 50 -7.64 -14.07 9.01
N PHE A 51 -7.88 -13.99 7.70
CA PHE A 51 -6.82 -13.92 6.70
C PHE A 51 -5.92 -12.69 6.90
N VAL A 52 -6.50 -11.50 7.12
CA VAL A 52 -5.76 -10.26 7.41
C VAL A 52 -4.87 -10.43 8.64
N SER A 53 -5.39 -10.97 9.75
CA SER A 53 -4.59 -11.24 10.95
C SER A 53 -3.39 -12.14 10.64
N SER A 54 -3.65 -13.26 9.95
CA SER A 54 -2.61 -14.24 9.63
C SER A 54 -1.51 -13.65 8.74
N VAL A 55 -1.87 -12.84 7.74
CA VAL A 55 -0.91 -12.18 6.85
C VAL A 55 -0.15 -11.09 7.59
N ALA A 56 -0.85 -10.26 8.37
CA ALA A 56 -0.23 -9.18 9.13
C ALA A 56 0.81 -9.71 10.14
N GLU A 57 0.50 -10.77 10.87
CA GLU A 57 1.44 -11.39 11.82
C GLU A 57 2.63 -12.07 11.14
N SER A 58 2.44 -12.62 9.92
CA SER A 58 3.46 -13.44 9.26
C SER A 58 4.35 -12.66 8.30
N TRP A 59 3.83 -11.60 7.67
CA TRP A 59 4.47 -10.95 6.53
C TRP A 59 4.64 -9.45 6.67
N TYR A 60 3.91 -8.81 7.60
CA TYR A 60 3.99 -7.37 7.74
C TYR A 60 5.35 -6.94 8.30
N LEU A 61 5.96 -5.95 7.70
CA LEU A 61 7.31 -5.51 8.07
C LEU A 61 7.40 -5.05 9.53
N TRP A 62 6.36 -4.41 10.03
CA TRP A 62 6.27 -3.88 11.41
C TRP A 62 5.25 -4.65 12.24
N TYR A 63 5.20 -5.98 12.09
CA TYR A 63 4.21 -6.84 12.76
C TYR A 63 4.21 -6.72 14.30
N GLU A 64 5.36 -6.39 14.90
CA GLU A 64 5.47 -6.21 16.36
C GLU A 64 4.80 -4.90 16.86
N GLU A 65 4.52 -3.96 15.96
CA GLU A 65 3.99 -2.64 16.27
C GLU A 65 2.54 -2.47 15.85
N LEU A 66 1.90 -3.55 15.36
CA LEU A 66 0.49 -3.54 15.01
C LEU A 66 -0.38 -3.27 16.24
N ALA A 67 -1.50 -2.57 16.04
CA ALA A 67 -2.47 -2.36 17.11
C ALA A 67 -3.07 -3.69 17.57
N GLN A 68 -3.28 -3.83 18.88
CA GLN A 68 -3.99 -4.98 19.46
C GLN A 68 -5.49 -4.65 19.48
N VAL A 69 -6.20 -5.00 18.42
CA VAL A 69 -7.63 -4.74 18.23
C VAL A 69 -8.37 -6.04 17.97
N ASP A 70 -9.63 -6.11 18.41
CA ASP A 70 -10.46 -7.29 18.18
C ASP A 70 -11.08 -7.21 16.78
N PRO A 71 -10.91 -8.22 15.92
CA PRO A 71 -11.52 -8.22 14.59
C PRO A 71 -13.06 -8.16 14.63
N GLU A 72 -13.70 -8.56 15.75
CA GLU A 72 -15.16 -8.49 15.88
C GLU A 72 -15.69 -7.06 16.06
N ASP A 73 -14.83 -6.10 16.43
CA ASP A 73 -15.20 -4.68 16.58
C ASP A 73 -15.37 -3.97 15.23
N PHE A 74 -15.05 -4.62 14.10
CA PHE A 74 -15.08 -4.01 12.78
C PHE A 74 -16.05 -4.73 11.83
N ASP A 75 -16.82 -3.96 11.07
CA ASP A 75 -17.78 -4.50 10.10
C ASP A 75 -17.11 -5.12 8.87
N THR A 76 -15.96 -4.60 8.46
CA THR A 76 -15.23 -5.04 7.26
C THR A 76 -13.77 -5.39 7.54
N ALA A 77 -13.21 -6.28 6.72
CA ALA A 77 -11.80 -6.64 6.79
C ALA A 77 -10.88 -5.46 6.48
N GLN A 78 -11.29 -4.50 5.63
CA GLN A 78 -10.52 -3.29 5.37
C GLN A 78 -10.46 -2.40 6.61
N ALA A 79 -11.60 -2.13 7.27
CA ALA A 79 -11.62 -1.34 8.49
C ALA A 79 -10.78 -1.96 9.62
N TYR A 80 -10.76 -3.29 9.68
CA TYR A 80 -9.90 -4.03 10.61
C TYR A 80 -8.40 -3.86 10.26
N LEU A 81 -8.03 -3.96 8.98
CA LEU A 81 -6.65 -3.73 8.52
C LEU A 81 -6.20 -2.30 8.81
N ASP A 82 -7.05 -1.31 8.52
CA ASP A 82 -6.77 0.10 8.79
C ASP A 82 -6.51 0.35 10.29
N ALA A 83 -7.30 -0.30 11.15
CA ALA A 83 -7.12 -0.21 12.59
C ALA A 83 -5.83 -0.90 13.08
N LEU A 84 -5.46 -2.04 12.51
CA LEU A 84 -4.20 -2.73 12.83
C LEU A 84 -2.99 -1.86 12.50
N THR A 85 -2.99 -1.17 11.36
CA THR A 85 -1.86 -0.37 10.86
C THR A 85 -1.88 1.08 11.33
N ALA A 86 -2.97 1.54 11.96
CA ALA A 86 -3.15 2.92 12.42
C ALA A 86 -1.98 3.50 13.24
N PRO A 87 -1.30 2.76 14.15
CA PRO A 87 -0.15 3.30 14.89
C PRO A 87 1.03 3.71 14.03
N LEU A 88 1.12 3.21 12.79
CA LEU A 88 2.25 3.41 11.89
C LEU A 88 2.05 4.58 10.91
N ALA A 89 0.81 5.06 10.78
CA ALA A 89 0.47 6.15 9.88
C ALA A 89 1.12 7.50 10.26
N PRO A 90 1.15 7.92 11.55
CA PRO A 90 1.73 9.21 11.94
C PRO A 90 3.22 9.35 11.62
N ASP A 91 3.95 8.22 11.64
CA ASP A 91 5.39 8.19 11.35
C ASP A 91 5.68 8.04 9.85
N GLY A 92 4.65 8.01 9.01
CA GLY A 92 4.77 7.82 7.57
C GLY A 92 5.25 6.42 7.15
N ARG A 93 5.24 5.45 8.07
CA ARG A 93 5.64 4.06 7.79
C ARG A 93 4.57 3.32 7.00
N ASP A 94 3.31 3.47 7.40
CA ASP A 94 2.17 2.96 6.64
C ASP A 94 1.04 4.01 6.58
N PRO A 95 1.17 5.02 5.74
CA PRO A 95 0.13 6.04 5.56
C PRO A 95 -1.01 5.55 4.63
N GLY A 96 -1.30 4.24 4.59
CA GLY A 96 -2.29 3.61 3.73
C GLY A 96 -1.68 2.79 2.59
N PHE A 97 -0.47 2.28 2.75
CA PHE A 97 0.13 1.34 1.79
C PHE A 97 -0.49 -0.06 1.88
N SER A 98 -1.04 -0.41 3.06
CA SER A 98 -1.71 -1.67 3.27
C SER A 98 -3.20 -1.54 2.94
N TYR A 99 -3.66 -2.28 1.94
CA TYR A 99 -5.06 -2.30 1.52
C TYR A 99 -5.45 -3.67 1.00
N LEU A 100 -6.76 -3.94 0.99
CA LEU A 100 -7.33 -5.13 0.38
C LEU A 100 -7.79 -4.79 -1.04
N THR A 101 -7.54 -5.71 -1.96
CA THR A 101 -8.02 -5.62 -3.34
C THR A 101 -8.77 -6.89 -3.73
N ASP A 102 -9.60 -6.78 -4.74
CA ASP A 102 -10.21 -7.96 -5.37
C ASP A 102 -9.20 -8.65 -6.28
N GLN A 103 -9.10 -9.98 -6.16
CA GLN A 103 -8.15 -10.76 -6.94
C GLN A 103 -8.31 -10.56 -8.46
N ALA A 104 -9.55 -10.45 -8.95
CA ALA A 104 -9.77 -10.27 -10.37
C ALA A 104 -9.32 -8.89 -10.83
N ALA A 105 -9.46 -7.85 -9.99
CA ALA A 105 -8.96 -6.52 -10.26
C ALA A 105 -7.41 -6.47 -10.24
N ASP A 106 -6.79 -7.17 -9.29
CA ASP A 106 -5.35 -7.28 -9.17
C ASP A 106 -4.74 -8.06 -10.36
N ASP A 107 -5.33 -9.20 -10.72
CA ASP A 107 -4.94 -9.99 -11.88
C ASP A 107 -5.09 -9.19 -13.20
N ALA A 108 -6.15 -8.40 -13.35
CA ALA A 108 -6.36 -7.53 -14.48
C ALA A 108 -5.29 -6.44 -14.55
N GLN A 109 -5.01 -5.77 -13.45
CA GLN A 109 -3.95 -4.76 -13.36
C GLN A 109 -2.57 -5.35 -13.64
N GLY A 110 -2.27 -6.52 -13.05
CA GLY A 110 -0.99 -7.20 -13.24
C GLY A 110 -0.75 -7.76 -14.64
N SER A 111 -1.81 -8.23 -15.32
CA SER A 111 -1.71 -8.87 -16.64
C SER A 111 -1.87 -7.91 -17.81
N THR A 112 -2.73 -6.91 -17.69
CA THR A 112 -3.08 -5.98 -18.78
C THR A 112 -2.76 -4.52 -18.47
N GLY A 113 -2.46 -4.20 -17.19
CA GLY A 113 -2.39 -2.83 -16.71
C GLY A 113 -3.76 -2.16 -16.56
N ALA A 114 -4.86 -2.93 -16.72
CA ALA A 114 -6.21 -2.39 -16.60
C ALA A 114 -6.61 -2.24 -15.13
N TYR A 115 -7.20 -1.11 -14.80
CA TYR A 115 -7.78 -0.84 -13.49
C TYR A 115 -9.01 0.07 -13.60
N VAL A 116 -9.87 0.05 -12.58
CA VAL A 116 -11.02 0.97 -12.51
C VAL A 116 -10.65 2.17 -11.64
N GLY A 117 -10.67 3.35 -12.22
CA GLY A 117 -10.23 4.55 -11.51
C GLY A 117 -10.61 5.87 -12.15
N PHE A 118 -10.23 6.97 -11.51
CA PHE A 118 -10.41 8.33 -12.01
C PHE A 118 -9.32 8.77 -13.01
N GLY A 119 -8.24 7.98 -13.17
CA GLY A 119 -7.17 8.30 -14.11
C GLY A 119 -6.18 9.31 -13.58
N PHE A 120 -5.91 9.33 -12.28
CA PHE A 120 -4.85 10.11 -11.68
C PHE A 120 -4.15 9.34 -10.56
N SER A 121 -2.89 9.69 -10.33
CA SER A 121 -2.16 9.38 -9.09
C SER A 121 -2.02 10.66 -8.27
N TYR A 122 -1.84 10.53 -6.97
CA TYR A 122 -1.76 11.66 -6.05
C TYR A 122 -0.62 11.50 -5.05
N GLY A 123 -0.32 12.58 -4.36
CA GLY A 123 0.63 12.60 -3.25
C GLY A 123 0.49 13.88 -2.44
N PHE A 124 1.14 13.90 -1.29
CA PHE A 124 1.23 15.08 -0.44
C PHE A 124 2.62 15.70 -0.58
N ASP A 125 2.68 17.02 -0.66
CA ASP A 125 3.97 17.72 -0.66
C ASP A 125 4.43 18.04 0.78
N SER A 126 5.57 18.73 0.89
CA SER A 126 6.13 19.13 2.19
C SER A 126 5.28 20.13 2.98
N GLN A 127 4.25 20.71 2.38
CA GLN A 127 3.27 21.59 2.99
C GLN A 127 1.94 20.88 3.27
N ASN A 128 1.92 19.54 3.14
CA ASN A 128 0.74 18.69 3.27
C ASN A 128 -0.40 19.03 2.29
N ARG A 129 -0.07 19.59 1.11
CA ARG A 129 -1.05 19.83 0.06
C ARG A 129 -1.26 18.56 -0.76
N PHE A 130 -2.52 18.24 -1.03
CA PHE A 130 -2.90 17.10 -1.85
C PHE A 130 -2.79 17.47 -3.33
N LEU A 131 -1.85 16.86 -4.04
CA LEU A 131 -1.52 17.19 -5.43
C LEU A 131 -1.69 15.97 -6.34
N PHE A 132 -2.11 16.18 -7.58
CA PHE A 132 -1.98 15.14 -8.59
C PHE A 132 -0.50 14.96 -8.94
N SER A 133 0.03 13.75 -8.69
CA SER A 133 1.40 13.38 -9.04
C SER A 133 1.52 12.90 -10.48
N ASP A 134 0.42 12.38 -11.05
CA ASP A 134 0.28 12.02 -12.45
C ASP A 134 -1.18 12.07 -12.88
N VAL A 135 -1.44 12.27 -14.20
CA VAL A 135 -2.78 12.26 -14.79
C VAL A 135 -2.72 11.49 -16.12
N LEU A 136 -3.46 10.40 -16.18
CA LEU A 136 -3.54 9.54 -17.35
C LEU A 136 -4.32 10.23 -18.48
N GLN A 137 -3.67 10.45 -19.60
CA GLN A 137 -4.33 10.94 -20.81
C GLN A 137 -5.34 9.89 -21.30
N GLY A 138 -6.55 10.35 -21.61
CA GLY A 138 -7.65 9.44 -21.97
C GLY A 138 -8.36 8.81 -20.76
N GLY A 139 -7.96 9.12 -19.52
CA GLY A 139 -8.71 8.84 -18.30
C GLY A 139 -9.72 9.95 -17.95
N PRO A 140 -10.66 9.74 -17.00
CA PRO A 140 -11.63 10.76 -16.60
C PRO A 140 -11.00 12.11 -16.21
N ALA A 141 -9.89 12.06 -15.45
CA ALA A 141 -9.17 13.26 -15.06
C ALA A 141 -8.49 13.96 -16.25
N GLY A 142 -7.92 13.20 -17.18
CA GLY A 142 -7.31 13.74 -18.40
C GLY A 142 -8.34 14.37 -19.33
N ASP A 143 -9.52 13.75 -19.49
CA ASP A 143 -10.64 14.28 -20.27
C ASP A 143 -11.19 15.59 -19.67
N ALA A 144 -11.18 15.70 -18.34
CA ALA A 144 -11.50 16.92 -17.60
C ALA A 144 -10.36 17.97 -17.65
N LYS A 145 -9.27 17.70 -18.39
CA LYS A 145 -8.10 18.58 -18.55
C LYS A 145 -7.37 18.89 -17.24
N LEU A 146 -7.46 17.99 -16.28
CA LEU A 146 -6.65 18.05 -15.09
C LEU A 146 -5.20 17.69 -15.43
N GLN A 147 -4.27 18.19 -14.64
CA GLN A 147 -2.84 18.07 -14.91
C GLN A 147 -2.07 17.74 -13.64
N ARG A 148 -0.92 17.11 -13.80
CA ARG A 148 0.07 16.97 -12.73
C ARG A 148 0.34 18.33 -12.07
N GLY A 149 0.38 18.36 -10.75
CA GLY A 149 0.60 19.56 -9.95
C GLY A 149 -0.67 20.34 -9.61
N ASN A 150 -1.83 19.98 -10.18
CA ASN A 150 -3.09 20.55 -9.71
C ASN A 150 -3.34 20.13 -8.26
N GLU A 151 -3.82 21.06 -7.43
CA GLU A 151 -4.09 20.84 -6.01
C GLU A 151 -5.56 20.53 -5.78
N VAL A 152 -5.85 19.46 -5.07
CA VAL A 152 -7.19 19.12 -4.61
C VAL A 152 -7.47 19.85 -3.32
N LEU A 153 -8.49 20.70 -3.30
CA LEU A 153 -8.88 21.51 -2.14
C LEU A 153 -9.98 20.87 -1.31
N ALA A 154 -10.94 20.21 -1.97
CA ALA A 154 -12.07 19.55 -1.34
C ALA A 154 -12.63 18.46 -2.25
N ILE A 155 -13.29 17.48 -1.63
CA ILE A 155 -13.92 16.35 -2.31
C ILE A 155 -15.35 16.21 -1.81
N ASP A 156 -16.31 16.00 -2.73
CA ASP A 156 -17.69 15.64 -2.42
C ASP A 156 -17.90 14.15 -2.74
N MET A 157 -18.23 13.41 -1.70
CA MET A 157 -18.53 11.98 -1.75
C MET A 157 -20.04 11.69 -1.84
N GLY A 158 -20.85 12.74 -2.07
CA GLY A 158 -22.31 12.65 -2.16
C GLY A 158 -23.08 13.30 -0.99
N ALA A 159 -22.38 13.83 0.02
CA ALA A 159 -22.96 14.52 1.18
C ALA A 159 -22.57 16.01 1.25
N GLY A 160 -21.87 16.52 0.24
CA GLY A 160 -21.29 17.85 0.17
C GLY A 160 -19.76 17.81 0.21
N TYR A 161 -19.15 18.97 -0.06
CA TYR A 161 -17.70 19.09 -0.10
C TYR A 161 -17.09 19.08 1.31
N GLU A 162 -16.11 18.21 1.51
CA GLU A 162 -15.21 18.24 2.66
C GLU A 162 -13.82 18.66 2.15
N THR A 163 -13.17 19.56 2.86
CA THR A 163 -11.78 19.96 2.56
C THR A 163 -10.79 18.88 2.92
N ILE A 164 -9.58 18.93 2.35
CA ILE A 164 -8.51 17.97 2.67
C ILE A 164 -8.17 17.99 4.16
N ASP A 165 -8.20 19.17 4.78
CA ASP A 165 -7.96 19.32 6.23
C ASP A 165 -9.06 18.62 7.05
N GLU A 166 -10.36 18.84 6.72
CA GLU A 166 -11.48 18.16 7.39
C GLU A 166 -11.42 16.64 7.25
N LEU A 167 -11.08 16.14 6.05
CA LEU A 167 -10.88 14.71 5.80
C LEU A 167 -9.73 14.15 6.65
N SER A 168 -8.64 14.89 6.74
CA SER A 168 -7.47 14.53 7.57
C SER A 168 -7.79 14.54 9.06
N GLU A 169 -8.48 15.58 9.56
CA GLU A 169 -8.86 15.72 10.99
C GLU A 169 -9.74 14.56 11.47
N ARG A 170 -10.68 14.10 10.62
CA ARG A 170 -11.54 12.97 10.94
C ARG A 170 -10.95 11.60 10.53
N GLN A 171 -9.71 11.58 10.05
CA GLN A 171 -9.00 10.36 9.64
C GLN A 171 -9.75 9.55 8.57
N ALA A 172 -10.30 10.26 7.56
CA ALA A 172 -10.97 9.62 6.43
C ALA A 172 -10.03 8.66 5.69
N THR A 173 -10.48 7.44 5.46
CA THR A 173 -9.69 6.45 4.73
C THR A 173 -9.72 6.70 3.21
N ILE A 174 -8.70 6.23 2.50
CA ILE A 174 -8.65 6.32 1.04
C ILE A 174 -9.83 5.60 0.39
N SER A 175 -10.24 4.47 0.95
CA SER A 175 -11.41 3.72 0.48
C SER A 175 -12.72 4.49 0.65
N GLU A 176 -12.86 5.26 1.71
CA GLU A 176 -14.00 6.14 1.93
C GLU A 176 -14.01 7.31 0.92
N ILE A 177 -12.87 7.97 0.77
CA ILE A 177 -12.72 9.13 -0.10
C ILE A 177 -12.96 8.74 -1.56
N PHE A 178 -12.27 7.73 -2.04
CA PHE A 178 -12.33 7.35 -3.46
C PHE A 178 -13.31 6.22 -3.76
N GLY A 179 -13.81 5.51 -2.73
CA GLY A 179 -14.69 4.34 -2.90
C GLY A 179 -13.97 3.12 -3.50
N GLY A 180 -14.72 2.03 -3.69
CA GLY A 180 -14.24 0.79 -4.29
C GLY A 180 -13.97 0.89 -5.80
N ASN A 181 -13.60 -0.26 -6.41
CA ASN A 181 -13.26 -0.37 -7.84
C ASN A 181 -14.53 -0.53 -8.72
N GLU A 182 -15.55 0.28 -8.48
CA GLU A 182 -16.81 0.22 -9.22
C GLU A 182 -16.81 1.25 -10.36
N ALA A 183 -16.96 0.77 -11.60
CA ALA A 183 -17.12 1.66 -12.74
C ALA A 183 -18.43 2.47 -12.60
N GLY A 184 -18.37 3.76 -12.93
CA GLY A 184 -19.50 4.68 -12.78
C GLY A 184 -19.60 5.34 -11.41
N LEU A 185 -18.76 4.97 -10.41
CA LEU A 185 -18.71 5.68 -9.14
C LEU A 185 -18.22 7.11 -9.36
N GLU A 186 -19.02 8.09 -8.90
CA GLU A 186 -18.73 9.51 -9.08
C GLU A 186 -18.16 10.15 -7.81
N ARG A 187 -17.28 11.12 -8.02
CA ARG A 187 -16.77 12.06 -7.01
C ARG A 187 -16.65 13.44 -7.63
N SER A 188 -17.00 14.46 -6.87
CA SER A 188 -16.79 15.84 -7.29
C SER A 188 -15.61 16.45 -6.55
N PHE A 189 -14.79 17.19 -7.27
CA PHE A 189 -13.53 17.74 -6.75
C PHE A 189 -13.53 19.25 -6.94
N ARG A 190 -13.07 19.98 -5.91
CA ARG A 190 -12.61 21.37 -6.04
C ARG A 190 -11.10 21.36 -6.21
N ILE A 191 -10.66 21.88 -7.34
CA ILE A 191 -9.26 21.78 -7.75
C ILE A 191 -8.73 23.15 -8.05
N ARG A 192 -7.52 23.46 -7.52
CA ARG A 192 -6.77 24.63 -7.91
C ARG A 192 -5.93 24.32 -9.13
N GLN A 193 -6.25 25.05 -10.22
CA GLN A 193 -5.47 25.08 -11.45
C GLN A 193 -4.89 26.49 -11.60
N ASP A 194 -3.58 26.63 -11.53
CA ASP A 194 -2.90 27.93 -11.51
C ASP A 194 -3.48 28.85 -10.42
N GLN A 195 -4.18 29.90 -10.81
CA GLN A 195 -4.80 30.88 -9.90
C GLN A 195 -6.33 30.74 -9.80
N SER A 196 -6.89 29.73 -10.44
CA SER A 196 -8.34 29.49 -10.48
C SER A 196 -8.73 28.25 -9.71
N VAL A 197 -9.94 28.27 -9.14
CA VAL A 197 -10.55 27.07 -8.55
C VAL A 197 -11.65 26.61 -9.51
N VAL A 198 -11.59 25.34 -9.88
CA VAL A 198 -12.57 24.68 -10.74
C VAL A 198 -13.26 23.56 -9.98
N GLU A 199 -14.51 23.31 -10.30
CA GLU A 199 -15.26 22.14 -9.82
C GLU A 199 -15.42 21.15 -10.97
N VAL A 200 -15.06 19.89 -10.72
CA VAL A 200 -15.21 18.83 -11.72
C VAL A 200 -15.81 17.59 -11.06
N THR A 201 -16.71 16.93 -11.76
CA THR A 201 -17.21 15.61 -11.37
C THR A 201 -16.57 14.57 -12.27
N LEU A 202 -15.93 13.57 -11.66
CA LEU A 202 -15.30 12.47 -12.35
C LEU A 202 -16.05 11.19 -12.03
N ALA A 203 -16.31 10.36 -13.04
CA ALA A 203 -16.83 9.01 -12.88
C ALA A 203 -15.70 8.01 -13.14
N LYS A 204 -15.54 7.03 -12.25
CA LYS A 204 -14.57 5.94 -12.45
C LYS A 204 -14.92 5.15 -13.70
N ARG A 205 -13.92 4.75 -14.45
CA ARG A 205 -14.06 3.81 -15.56
C ARG A 205 -12.87 2.87 -15.63
N GLU A 206 -13.01 1.82 -16.40
CA GLU A 206 -11.90 0.95 -16.75
C GLU A 206 -10.87 1.73 -17.57
N LEU A 207 -9.62 1.62 -17.21
CA LEU A 207 -8.48 2.35 -17.76
C LEU A 207 -7.36 1.37 -18.04
N ASP A 208 -6.70 1.52 -19.18
CA ASP A 208 -5.46 0.82 -19.50
C ASP A 208 -4.27 1.72 -19.15
N THR A 209 -3.35 1.22 -18.33
CA THR A 209 -2.10 1.93 -18.07
C THR A 209 -1.07 1.47 -19.09
N PRO A 210 -0.65 2.31 -20.04
CA PRO A 210 0.41 1.94 -20.95
C PRO A 210 1.71 1.72 -20.18
N PRO A 211 2.56 0.76 -20.59
CA PRO A 211 3.83 0.46 -19.92
C PRO A 211 4.78 1.66 -19.83
N LEU A 212 4.59 2.65 -20.71
CA LEU A 212 5.33 3.91 -20.73
C LEU A 212 4.32 5.07 -20.78
N ALA A 213 4.44 5.99 -19.85
CA ALA A 213 3.60 7.20 -19.79
C ALA A 213 3.80 8.15 -20.98
N THR A 214 4.96 8.06 -21.62
CA THR A 214 5.33 8.86 -22.81
C THR A 214 6.18 8.04 -23.76
N GLU A 215 6.13 8.34 -25.07
CA GLU A 215 7.06 7.76 -26.02
C GLU A 215 8.51 8.08 -25.59
N PRO A 216 9.40 7.08 -25.55
CA PRO A 216 10.79 7.33 -25.20
C PRO A 216 11.42 8.26 -26.25
N LEU A 217 11.98 9.38 -25.79
CA LEU A 217 12.78 10.26 -26.62
C LEU A 217 14.10 9.55 -26.93
N LEU A 218 14.23 8.98 -28.11
CA LEU A 218 15.51 8.43 -28.58
C LEU A 218 16.44 9.62 -28.88
N LEU A 219 17.31 9.96 -27.95
CA LEU A 219 18.42 10.87 -28.22
C LEU A 219 19.43 10.12 -29.09
N GLU A 220 19.49 10.49 -30.38
CA GLU A 220 20.57 10.06 -31.23
C GLU A 220 21.89 10.58 -30.62
N ARG A 221 22.78 9.65 -30.29
CA ARG A 221 24.16 10.02 -29.89
C ARG A 221 24.80 10.70 -31.08
N PRO A 222 25.32 11.93 -30.98
CA PRO A 222 26.10 12.51 -32.05
C PRO A 222 27.28 11.54 -32.32
N GLY A 223 27.35 11.10 -33.55
CA GLY A 223 28.39 10.17 -33.96
C GLY A 223 29.78 10.77 -33.73
N ASN A 224 30.66 10.01 -33.10
CA ASN A 224 32.09 10.29 -33.12
C ASN A 224 32.54 10.15 -34.57
N SER A 225 32.80 11.27 -35.23
CA SER A 225 33.55 11.35 -36.46
C SER A 225 35.04 11.43 -36.13
#